data_31f3093ca5ecbcdc7dab356a22093cda
#
_entry.id   31f3093ca5ecbcdc7dab356a22093cda
#
_cell.length_a   1.000
_cell.length_b   1.000
_cell.length_c   1.000
_cell.angle_alpha   90.00
_cell.angle_beta   90.00
_cell.angle_gamma   90.00
#
_symmetry.space_group_name_H-M   'P 1'
#
loop_
_entity.id
_entity.type
_entity.pdbx_description
1 polymer ?
#
loop_
_entity_poly.entity_id
_entity_poly.type
_entity_poly.pdbx_seq_one_letter_code
_entity_poly.pdbx_strand_id
1 'polypeptide(L)'
;MTSSWLAPSLPRDRGGPVAARACWVMAPGRAELRAETLAALPSGDVRVRTLHTGVSRGTESLVFRGEVPASETRRMRAPFQTGEFPAPVKYGYSSVGVVEVGPDELRGRTVFCLYPHQTVYQVPADAVLPLPADVPAARAVLAPLLETAINALWDAAPGIGDRIAVVGGGVLGLLVAWLAARVPGCAVQVIDTEPARADVARALGAAFALPAAAAPEADLVIHASGHAAGLATALRLAAFEATVLELSWYGTRDVSVPLGEAFHARRLVLKSSQVGHVASAQRGRWNHRRRLALALSLLGDPLLDRLITHSAPFDELPGVLARLAGAGGNPDPLTLCQRIDYPPTATD
;
A
#
# COMPACT_ATOMS: atom_id res chain seq x y z
N MET A 1 26.23 44.81 5.22
CA MET A 1 25.50 44.35 6.44
C MET A 1 24.59 43.22 6.03
N THR A 2 25.07 41.99 6.15
CA THR A 2 24.36 40.79 5.76
C THR A 2 23.69 40.21 7.01
N SER A 3 22.37 40.37 7.10
CA SER A 3 21.55 39.80 8.17
C SER A 3 21.39 38.29 7.93
N SER A 4 22.09 37.48 8.73
CA SER A 4 21.92 36.03 8.76
C SER A 4 20.63 35.72 9.55
N TRP A 5 19.59 35.30 8.87
CA TRP A 5 18.43 34.71 9.51
C TRP A 5 18.79 33.28 9.94
N LEU A 6 19.16 33.15 11.21
CA LEU A 6 19.21 31.84 11.87
C LEU A 6 17.79 31.33 12.05
N ALA A 7 17.48 30.21 11.42
CA ALA A 7 16.23 29.49 11.68
C ALA A 7 16.14 29.18 13.18
N PRO A 8 14.94 29.30 13.82
CA PRO A 8 14.80 29.00 15.24
C PRO A 8 15.19 27.53 15.48
N SER A 9 16.16 27.32 16.37
CA SER A 9 16.53 25.98 16.82
C SER A 9 15.35 25.36 17.54
N LEU A 10 14.81 24.25 17.00
CA LEU A 10 13.83 23.43 17.70
C LEU A 10 14.34 23.11 19.12
N PRO A 11 13.48 23.17 20.15
CA PRO A 11 13.89 22.83 21.51
C PRO A 11 14.47 21.41 21.50
N ARG A 12 15.61 21.22 22.16
CA ARG A 12 16.24 19.91 22.33
C ARG A 12 15.37 19.06 23.25
N ASP A 13 14.34 18.40 22.70
CA ASP A 13 13.64 17.34 23.42
C ASP A 13 14.69 16.25 23.74
N ARG A 14 14.88 15.98 25.05
CA ARG A 14 15.85 15.00 25.54
C ARG A 14 15.32 13.57 25.48
N GLY A 15 14.29 13.29 24.67
CA GLY A 15 13.77 11.94 24.49
C GLY A 15 12.99 11.39 25.69
N GLY A 16 12.40 12.26 26.53
CA GLY A 16 11.54 11.87 27.66
C GLY A 16 10.26 11.15 27.21
N PRO A 17 9.44 10.65 28.16
CA PRO A 17 8.15 10.05 27.86
C PRO A 17 7.24 11.04 27.11
N VAL A 18 6.46 10.55 26.14
CA VAL A 18 5.56 11.38 25.34
C VAL A 18 4.21 10.70 25.16
N ALA A 19 3.15 11.50 25.20
CA ALA A 19 1.78 11.04 24.91
C ALA A 19 1.61 10.79 23.41
N ALA A 20 0.95 9.70 23.09
CA ALA A 20 0.57 9.32 21.73
C ALA A 20 -0.87 8.82 21.70
N ARG A 21 -1.46 8.74 20.50
CA ARG A 21 -2.75 8.09 20.26
C ARG A 21 -2.58 7.12 19.11
N ALA A 22 -3.13 5.93 19.22
CA ALA A 22 -3.05 4.90 18.21
C ALA A 22 -4.43 4.35 17.85
N CYS A 23 -4.62 3.91 16.62
CA CYS A 23 -5.83 3.23 16.20
C CYS A 23 -5.69 1.73 16.46
N TRP A 24 -6.64 1.16 17.19
CA TRP A 24 -6.72 -0.24 17.52
C TRP A 24 -8.00 -0.85 16.98
N VAL A 25 -7.91 -1.99 16.34
CA VAL A 25 -9.06 -2.89 16.10
C VAL A 25 -9.25 -3.69 17.38
N MET A 26 -10.32 -3.38 18.11
CA MET A 26 -10.59 -3.96 19.45
C MET A 26 -11.41 -5.23 19.40
N ALA A 27 -12.17 -5.39 18.33
CA ALA A 27 -12.92 -6.59 17.98
C ALA A 27 -13.20 -6.56 16.47
N PRO A 28 -13.52 -7.69 15.84
CA PRO A 28 -13.99 -7.68 14.46
C PRO A 28 -15.11 -6.66 14.23
N GLY A 29 -14.90 -5.75 13.26
CA GLY A 29 -15.84 -4.68 12.94
C GLY A 29 -15.81 -3.48 13.88
N ARG A 30 -14.89 -3.40 14.85
CA ARG A 30 -14.81 -2.29 15.80
C ARG A 30 -13.39 -1.80 16.00
N ALA A 31 -13.12 -0.57 15.64
CA ALA A 31 -11.86 0.13 15.92
C ALA A 31 -12.11 1.34 16.83
N GLU A 32 -11.08 1.74 17.58
CA GLU A 32 -11.10 2.92 18.43
C GLU A 32 -9.71 3.56 18.52
N LEU A 33 -9.67 4.84 18.86
CA LEU A 33 -8.42 5.54 19.16
C LEU A 33 -8.12 5.42 20.65
N ARG A 34 -6.90 4.94 20.96
CA ARG A 34 -6.45 4.75 22.34
C ARG A 34 -5.27 5.66 22.65
N ALA A 35 -5.29 6.25 23.83
CA ALA A 35 -4.14 6.96 24.37
C ALA A 35 -3.04 5.94 24.75
N GLU A 36 -1.80 6.28 24.41
CA GLU A 36 -0.59 5.54 24.75
C GLU A 36 0.44 6.50 25.35
N THR A 37 1.30 6.00 26.19
CA THR A 37 2.48 6.72 26.68
C THR A 37 3.72 5.99 26.19
N LEU A 38 4.50 6.66 25.35
CA LEU A 38 5.79 6.13 24.92
C LEU A 38 6.82 6.42 26.00
N ALA A 39 7.65 5.44 26.32
CA ALA A 39 8.76 5.59 27.28
C ALA A 39 9.82 6.57 26.73
N ALA A 40 10.86 6.82 27.53
CA ALA A 40 12.04 7.52 27.06
C ALA A 40 12.64 6.81 25.83
N LEU A 41 13.11 7.61 24.87
CA LEU A 41 13.65 7.07 23.61
C LEU A 41 14.89 6.22 23.85
N PRO A 42 14.91 4.94 23.40
CA PRO A 42 16.11 4.12 23.45
C PRO A 42 17.26 4.73 22.61
N SER A 43 18.51 4.46 23.04
CA SER A 43 19.68 4.86 22.26
C SER A 43 19.68 4.16 20.89
N GLY A 44 19.92 4.91 19.83
CA GLY A 44 19.91 4.39 18.45
C GLY A 44 18.53 4.39 17.77
N ASP A 45 17.47 4.73 18.51
CA ASP A 45 16.13 4.87 17.95
C ASP A 45 15.84 6.32 17.52
N VAL A 46 14.77 6.45 16.72
CA VAL A 46 14.18 7.73 16.35
C VAL A 46 12.77 7.83 16.90
N ARG A 47 12.38 9.06 17.29
CA ARG A 47 10.98 9.43 17.52
C ARG A 47 10.45 10.15 16.31
N VAL A 48 9.36 9.63 15.75
CA VAL A 48 8.72 10.17 14.56
C VAL A 48 7.34 10.69 14.92
N ARG A 49 7.04 11.93 14.55
CA ARG A 49 5.70 12.49 14.55
C ARG A 49 5.07 12.26 13.19
N THR A 50 3.93 11.60 13.19
CA THR A 50 3.20 11.27 11.96
C THR A 50 2.57 12.52 11.35
N LEU A 51 2.73 12.69 10.05
CA LEU A 51 2.05 13.68 9.21
C LEU A 51 0.86 13.05 8.49
N HIS A 52 1.11 11.91 7.87
CA HIS A 52 0.11 11.19 7.07
C HIS A 52 0.26 9.68 7.24
N THR A 53 -0.86 8.96 7.13
CA THR A 53 -0.86 7.52 6.89
C THR A 53 -1.77 7.18 5.72
N GLY A 54 -1.50 6.07 5.04
CA GLY A 54 -2.37 5.53 4.00
C GLY A 54 -3.14 4.32 4.51
N VAL A 55 -4.42 4.21 4.17
CA VAL A 55 -5.21 3.01 4.47
C VAL A 55 -5.20 2.08 3.28
N SER A 56 -4.74 0.85 3.48
CA SER A 56 -4.81 -0.21 2.48
C SER A 56 -6.18 -0.88 2.50
N ARG A 57 -7.06 -0.44 1.58
CA ARG A 57 -8.45 -0.91 1.51
C ARG A 57 -8.59 -2.44 1.55
N GLY A 58 -7.75 -3.17 0.82
CA GLY A 58 -7.80 -4.64 0.77
C GLY A 58 -7.45 -5.28 2.12
N THR A 59 -6.20 -5.11 2.52
CA THR A 59 -5.63 -5.78 3.70
C THR A 59 -6.24 -5.29 5.00
N GLU A 60 -6.35 -3.96 5.18
CA GLU A 60 -6.84 -3.43 6.44
C GLU A 60 -8.34 -3.68 6.64
N SER A 61 -9.12 -3.79 5.56
CA SER A 61 -10.51 -4.21 5.68
C SER A 61 -10.64 -5.68 6.14
N LEU A 62 -9.74 -6.57 5.68
CA LEU A 62 -9.70 -7.96 6.17
C LEU A 62 -9.35 -8.01 7.66
N VAL A 63 -8.34 -7.24 8.08
CA VAL A 63 -7.96 -7.14 9.49
C VAL A 63 -9.10 -6.56 10.33
N PHE A 64 -9.72 -5.48 9.87
CA PHE A 64 -10.86 -4.85 10.57
C PHE A 64 -12.04 -5.81 10.74
N ARG A 65 -12.34 -6.65 9.74
CA ARG A 65 -13.39 -7.67 9.83
C ARG A 65 -13.00 -8.92 10.59
N GLY A 66 -11.71 -9.06 10.98
CA GLY A 66 -11.20 -10.27 11.65
C GLY A 66 -11.05 -11.48 10.71
N GLU A 67 -10.89 -11.24 9.41
CA GLU A 67 -10.83 -12.27 8.36
C GLU A 67 -9.40 -12.74 8.05
N VAL A 68 -8.46 -12.58 8.96
CA VAL A 68 -7.11 -13.15 8.83
C VAL A 68 -7.17 -14.64 9.19
N PRO A 69 -6.80 -15.56 8.28
CA PRO A 69 -6.84 -16.99 8.57
C PRO A 69 -5.93 -17.35 9.76
N ALA A 70 -6.41 -18.23 10.65
CA ALA A 70 -5.66 -18.63 11.85
C ALA A 70 -4.27 -19.22 11.52
N SER A 71 -4.14 -19.93 10.39
CA SER A 71 -2.87 -20.47 9.89
C SER A 71 -1.87 -19.40 9.45
N GLU A 72 -2.33 -18.19 9.12
CA GLU A 72 -1.52 -17.13 8.52
C GLU A 72 -1.24 -15.97 9.48
N THR A 73 -1.75 -16.00 10.70
CA THR A 73 -1.63 -14.92 11.67
C THR A 73 -0.17 -14.48 11.93
N ARG A 74 0.77 -15.44 11.92
CA ARG A 74 2.19 -15.14 12.09
C ARG A 74 2.81 -14.54 10.82
N ARG A 75 2.51 -15.10 9.62
CA ARG A 75 3.12 -14.67 8.34
C ARG A 75 2.58 -13.33 7.88
N MET A 76 1.33 -13.01 8.22
CA MET A 76 0.66 -11.79 7.77
C MET A 76 0.76 -10.64 8.77
N ARG A 77 1.60 -10.77 9.80
CA ARG A 77 1.92 -9.63 10.68
C ARG A 77 2.57 -8.51 9.90
N ALA A 78 2.08 -7.29 10.11
CA ALA A 78 2.76 -6.09 9.63
C ALA A 78 4.00 -5.78 10.49
N PRO A 79 5.00 -5.09 9.94
CA PRO A 79 6.09 -4.53 10.76
C PRO A 79 5.51 -3.67 11.90
N PHE A 80 6.09 -3.76 13.09
CA PHE A 80 5.68 -3.02 14.29
C PHE A 80 4.21 -3.22 14.72
N GLN A 81 3.52 -4.20 14.19
CA GLN A 81 2.20 -4.58 14.68
C GLN A 81 2.26 -4.90 16.18
N THR A 82 1.32 -4.35 16.95
CA THR A 82 1.14 -4.67 18.37
C THR A 82 -0.18 -5.41 18.55
N GLY A 83 -0.22 -6.35 19.51
CA GLY A 83 -1.40 -7.23 19.69
C GLY A 83 -1.43 -8.37 18.67
N GLU A 84 -2.51 -9.12 18.69
CA GLU A 84 -2.68 -10.37 17.92
C GLU A 84 -3.97 -10.36 17.11
N PHE A 85 -3.95 -11.02 15.95
CA PHE A 85 -5.18 -11.29 15.21
C PHE A 85 -6.09 -12.29 15.94
N PRO A 86 -7.43 -12.14 15.83
CA PRO A 86 -8.12 -11.11 15.07
C PRO A 86 -8.19 -9.75 15.80
N ALA A 87 -8.07 -9.73 17.13
CA ALA A 87 -8.14 -8.52 17.97
C ALA A 87 -7.80 -8.85 19.44
N PRO A 88 -7.38 -7.87 20.30
CA PRO A 88 -7.06 -6.47 19.91
C PRO A 88 -5.76 -6.39 19.11
N VAL A 89 -5.75 -5.57 18.07
CA VAL A 89 -4.56 -5.38 17.23
C VAL A 89 -4.41 -3.92 16.78
N LYS A 90 -3.19 -3.38 16.90
CA LYS A 90 -2.77 -2.12 16.31
C LYS A 90 -2.11 -2.44 14.98
N TYR A 91 -2.73 -2.03 13.88
CA TYR A 91 -2.36 -2.42 12.53
C TYR A 91 -2.20 -1.21 11.60
N GLY A 92 -1.59 -1.42 10.47
CA GLY A 92 -1.24 -0.44 9.45
C GLY A 92 0.24 -0.56 9.10
N TYR A 93 0.64 -0.02 7.96
CA TYR A 93 2.03 -0.13 7.49
C TYR A 93 2.39 0.99 6.48
N SER A 94 1.70 2.11 6.54
CA SER A 94 2.01 3.25 5.68
C SER A 94 2.00 4.52 6.49
N SER A 95 3.15 4.89 7.06
CA SER A 95 3.32 6.08 7.88
C SER A 95 4.40 6.99 7.32
N VAL A 96 4.06 8.27 7.20
CA VAL A 96 4.97 9.35 6.82
C VAL A 96 5.00 10.36 7.96
N GLY A 97 6.18 10.77 8.40
CA GLY A 97 6.31 11.68 9.53
C GLY A 97 7.64 12.40 9.56
N VAL A 98 7.81 13.26 10.57
CA VAL A 98 9.05 14.01 10.80
C VAL A 98 9.78 13.41 12.00
N VAL A 99 11.08 13.22 11.89
CA VAL A 99 11.92 12.78 13.01
C VAL A 99 12.10 13.96 13.98
N GLU A 100 11.50 13.88 15.16
CA GLU A 100 11.63 14.89 16.20
C GLU A 100 12.91 14.70 17.03
N VAL A 101 13.20 13.44 17.36
CA VAL A 101 14.36 13.05 18.19
C VAL A 101 15.06 11.87 17.54
N GLY A 102 16.39 11.91 17.50
CA GLY A 102 17.21 10.85 16.91
C GLY A 102 18.58 11.36 16.50
N PRO A 103 19.33 10.58 15.71
CA PRO A 103 20.61 11.00 15.13
C PRO A 103 20.49 12.31 14.36
N ASP A 104 21.52 13.14 14.39
CA ASP A 104 21.50 14.51 13.81
C ASP A 104 21.20 14.49 12.31
N GLU A 105 21.67 13.48 11.58
CA GLU A 105 21.42 13.31 10.14
C GLU A 105 19.94 13.01 9.77
N LEU A 106 19.15 12.53 10.74
CA LEU A 106 17.73 12.24 10.56
C LEU A 106 16.81 13.30 11.17
N ARG A 107 17.28 14.05 12.16
CA ARG A 107 16.44 15.03 12.86
C ARG A 107 15.90 16.10 11.92
N GLY A 108 14.60 16.37 12.01
CA GLY A 108 13.89 17.29 11.14
C GLY A 108 13.62 16.75 9.72
N ARG A 109 14.13 15.56 9.38
CA ARG A 109 13.86 14.94 8.08
C ARG A 109 12.46 14.33 8.05
N THR A 110 11.79 14.50 6.92
CA THR A 110 10.59 13.73 6.62
C THR A 110 11.00 12.32 6.21
N VAL A 111 10.38 11.32 6.84
CA VAL A 111 10.71 9.91 6.67
C VAL A 111 9.45 9.07 6.42
N PHE A 112 9.63 7.95 5.75
CA PHE A 112 8.65 6.88 5.64
C PHE A 112 9.01 5.72 6.58
N CYS A 113 7.98 5.10 7.18
CA CYS A 113 8.12 3.88 7.98
C CYS A 113 6.91 2.95 7.75
N LEU A 114 7.16 1.66 7.71
CA LEU A 114 6.10 0.63 7.72
C LEU A 114 5.52 0.51 9.13
N TYR A 115 4.81 1.53 9.60
CA TYR A 115 4.32 1.64 10.98
C TYR A 115 2.79 1.76 11.02
N PRO A 116 2.13 1.22 12.07
CA PRO A 116 0.69 1.37 12.29
C PRO A 116 0.22 2.82 12.43
N HIS A 117 -1.09 3.02 12.37
CA HIS A 117 -1.73 4.34 12.52
C HIS A 117 -1.59 4.87 13.95
N GLN A 118 -0.64 5.79 14.16
CA GLN A 118 -0.31 6.36 15.46
C GLN A 118 0.24 7.78 15.32
N THR A 119 -0.06 8.67 16.26
CA THR A 119 0.34 10.09 16.17
C THR A 119 1.84 10.31 16.34
N VAL A 120 2.46 9.59 17.27
CA VAL A 120 3.92 9.62 17.53
C VAL A 120 4.37 8.19 17.81
N TYR A 121 5.51 7.79 17.29
CA TYR A 121 6.07 6.46 17.52
C TYR A 121 7.60 6.48 17.62
N GLN A 122 8.14 5.37 18.10
CA GLN A 122 9.58 5.15 18.26
C GLN A 122 9.97 3.86 17.57
N VAL A 123 11.04 3.92 16.78
CA VAL A 123 11.59 2.76 16.05
C VAL A 123 13.11 2.89 15.90
N PRO A 124 13.83 1.77 15.67
CA PRO A 124 15.23 1.84 15.29
C PRO A 124 15.46 2.79 14.12
N ALA A 125 16.56 3.55 14.14
CA ALA A 125 16.86 4.54 13.10
C ALA A 125 16.96 3.93 11.69
N ASP A 126 17.34 2.66 11.59
CA ASP A 126 17.39 1.93 10.31
C ASP A 126 16.02 1.46 9.81
N ALA A 127 14.97 1.55 10.61
CA ALA A 127 13.60 1.23 10.18
C ALA A 127 12.94 2.37 9.39
N VAL A 128 13.47 3.58 9.44
CA VAL A 128 12.97 4.71 8.66
C VAL A 128 13.77 4.93 7.38
N LEU A 129 13.10 5.47 6.37
CA LEU A 129 13.70 5.90 5.10
C LEU A 129 13.40 7.39 4.89
N PRO A 130 14.44 8.25 4.80
CA PRO A 130 14.24 9.64 4.40
C PRO A 130 13.57 9.73 3.02
N LEU A 131 12.59 10.62 2.89
CA LEU A 131 11.97 10.86 1.60
C LEU A 131 12.95 11.53 0.64
N PRO A 132 12.94 11.17 -0.66
CA PRO A 132 13.56 11.97 -1.70
C PRO A 132 12.99 13.39 -1.71
N ALA A 133 13.80 14.38 -2.09
CA ALA A 133 13.44 15.80 -2.02
C ALA A 133 12.25 16.18 -2.92
N ASP A 134 12.02 15.43 -4.00
CA ASP A 134 10.95 15.62 -4.98
C ASP A 134 9.67 14.84 -4.64
N VAL A 135 9.65 14.10 -3.52
CA VAL A 135 8.50 13.30 -3.09
C VAL A 135 7.74 14.02 -1.97
N PRO A 136 6.52 14.52 -2.24
CA PRO A 136 5.67 15.09 -1.21
C PRO A 136 5.28 14.07 -0.14
N ALA A 137 5.27 14.48 1.13
CA ALA A 137 4.87 13.63 2.25
C ALA A 137 3.49 12.96 2.02
N ALA A 138 2.53 13.73 1.51
CA ALA A 138 1.19 13.25 1.22
C ALA A 138 1.15 12.11 0.18
N ARG A 139 2.05 12.13 -0.82
CA ARG A 139 2.14 11.09 -1.86
C ARG A 139 2.88 9.85 -1.36
N ALA A 140 3.80 10.01 -0.42
CA ALA A 140 4.61 8.92 0.09
C ALA A 140 3.79 7.82 0.79
N VAL A 141 2.53 8.07 1.16
CA VAL A 141 1.60 7.04 1.67
C VAL A 141 1.32 5.92 0.66
N LEU A 142 1.62 6.11 -0.61
CA LEU A 142 1.49 5.08 -1.65
C LEU A 142 2.68 4.09 -1.67
N ALA A 143 3.75 4.35 -0.93
CA ALA A 143 4.98 3.56 -0.99
C ALA A 143 4.78 2.04 -0.79
N PRO A 144 3.99 1.54 0.17
CA PRO A 144 3.82 0.09 0.34
C PRO A 144 3.10 -0.58 -0.83
N LEU A 145 2.13 0.12 -1.44
CA LEU A 145 1.40 -0.41 -2.59
C LEU A 145 2.26 -0.35 -3.85
N LEU A 146 3.08 0.69 -4.01
CA LEU A 146 4.05 0.75 -5.10
C LEU A 146 5.17 -0.29 -4.93
N GLU A 147 5.63 -0.54 -3.71
CA GLU A 147 6.56 -1.64 -3.41
C GLU A 147 5.97 -3.00 -3.78
N THR A 148 4.67 -3.21 -3.50
CA THR A 148 3.94 -4.40 -3.91
C THR A 148 3.85 -4.51 -5.44
N ALA A 149 3.57 -3.42 -6.13
CA ALA A 149 3.51 -3.39 -7.60
C ALA A 149 4.89 -3.69 -8.25
N ILE A 150 5.98 -3.16 -7.68
CA ILE A 150 7.34 -3.48 -8.12
C ILE A 150 7.62 -4.98 -7.97
N ASN A 151 7.32 -5.54 -6.79
CA ASN A 151 7.53 -6.97 -6.55
C ASN A 151 6.69 -7.85 -7.49
N ALA A 152 5.45 -7.43 -7.75
CA ALA A 152 4.55 -8.10 -8.69
C ALA A 152 5.14 -8.15 -10.10
N LEU A 153 5.68 -7.04 -10.62
CA LEU A 153 6.31 -7.02 -11.93
C LEU A 153 7.62 -7.82 -11.96
N TRP A 154 8.37 -7.87 -10.87
CA TRP A 154 9.53 -8.77 -10.80
C TRP A 154 9.12 -10.25 -10.82
N ASP A 155 7.99 -10.62 -10.20
CA ASP A 155 7.47 -11.99 -10.24
C ASP A 155 6.82 -12.31 -11.59
N ALA A 156 6.15 -11.33 -12.21
CA ALA A 156 5.49 -11.47 -13.51
C ALA A 156 6.48 -11.51 -14.67
N ALA A 157 7.60 -10.77 -14.55
CA ALA A 157 8.66 -10.64 -15.54
C ALA A 157 8.15 -10.30 -16.96
N PRO A 158 7.42 -9.16 -17.16
CA PRO A 158 6.91 -8.79 -18.47
C PRO A 158 8.03 -8.62 -19.50
N GLY A 159 7.80 -9.15 -20.69
CA GLY A 159 8.68 -8.97 -21.84
C GLY A 159 8.43 -7.64 -22.55
N ILE A 160 9.42 -7.19 -23.33
CA ILE A 160 9.24 -6.06 -24.25
C ILE A 160 8.15 -6.42 -25.27
N GLY A 161 7.14 -5.53 -25.41
CA GLY A 161 6.07 -5.72 -26.39
C GLY A 161 4.87 -6.54 -25.91
N ASP A 162 4.86 -7.03 -24.67
CA ASP A 162 3.75 -7.83 -24.15
C ASP A 162 2.42 -7.05 -24.13
N ARG A 163 1.33 -7.75 -24.39
CA ARG A 163 -0.04 -7.33 -24.12
C ARG A 163 -0.38 -7.73 -22.69
N ILE A 164 -0.57 -6.73 -21.83
CA ILE A 164 -0.75 -6.94 -20.40
C ILE A 164 -2.15 -6.53 -19.98
N ALA A 165 -2.90 -7.48 -19.39
CA ALA A 165 -4.21 -7.21 -18.80
C ALA A 165 -4.09 -7.10 -17.28
N VAL A 166 -4.53 -5.98 -16.68
CA VAL A 166 -4.60 -5.79 -15.23
C VAL A 166 -6.06 -5.82 -14.81
N VAL A 167 -6.49 -6.88 -14.14
CA VAL A 167 -7.88 -7.06 -13.70
C VAL A 167 -8.01 -6.56 -12.24
N GLY A 168 -8.71 -5.44 -12.10
CA GLY A 168 -8.88 -4.68 -10.87
C GLY A 168 -8.19 -3.32 -10.93
N GLY A 169 -8.98 -2.26 -11.15
CA GLY A 169 -8.55 -0.84 -11.22
C GLY A 169 -8.49 -0.16 -9.86
N GLY A 170 -8.20 -0.88 -8.78
CA GLY A 170 -7.85 -0.30 -7.47
C GLY A 170 -6.44 0.29 -7.47
N VAL A 171 -6.01 0.88 -6.34
CA VAL A 171 -4.68 1.54 -6.24
C VAL A 171 -3.56 0.61 -6.67
N LEU A 172 -3.55 -0.64 -6.19
CA LEU A 172 -2.51 -1.61 -6.54
C LEU A 172 -2.51 -1.91 -8.04
N GLY A 173 -3.67 -2.23 -8.63
CA GLY A 173 -3.76 -2.53 -10.06
C GLY A 173 -3.36 -1.34 -10.93
N LEU A 174 -3.75 -0.12 -10.55
CA LEU A 174 -3.36 1.11 -11.25
C LEU A 174 -1.85 1.40 -11.14
N LEU A 175 -1.22 1.13 -10.00
CA LEU A 175 0.25 1.22 -9.84
C LEU A 175 0.98 0.17 -10.67
N VAL A 176 0.45 -1.06 -10.73
CA VAL A 176 0.98 -2.11 -11.61
C VAL A 176 0.86 -1.68 -13.08
N ALA A 177 -0.30 -1.18 -13.49
CA ALA A 177 -0.53 -0.71 -14.86
C ALA A 177 0.40 0.46 -15.23
N TRP A 178 0.59 1.42 -14.29
CA TRP A 178 1.51 2.54 -14.45
C TRP A 178 2.96 2.10 -14.66
N LEU A 179 3.43 1.11 -13.89
CA LEU A 179 4.77 0.54 -14.07
C LEU A 179 4.89 -0.26 -15.38
N ALA A 180 3.90 -1.11 -15.66
CA ALA A 180 3.88 -1.97 -16.85
C ALA A 180 3.87 -1.15 -18.15
N ALA A 181 3.13 -0.02 -18.19
CA ALA A 181 3.09 0.89 -19.33
C ALA A 181 4.45 1.59 -19.61
N ARG A 182 5.40 1.51 -18.70
CA ARG A 182 6.77 2.01 -18.86
C ARG A 182 7.76 0.96 -19.36
N VAL A 183 7.32 -0.27 -19.53
CA VAL A 183 8.11 -1.31 -20.22
C VAL A 183 7.97 -1.06 -21.73
N PRO A 184 9.08 -0.95 -22.48
CA PRO A 184 9.04 -0.59 -23.89
C PRO A 184 8.14 -1.51 -24.72
N GLY A 185 7.23 -0.89 -25.49
CA GLY A 185 6.35 -1.62 -26.41
C GLY A 185 5.17 -2.37 -25.77
N CYS A 186 5.07 -2.42 -24.43
CA CYS A 186 3.95 -3.07 -23.79
C CYS A 186 2.62 -2.32 -24.04
N ALA A 187 1.57 -3.08 -24.37
CA ALA A 187 0.20 -2.59 -24.47
C ALA A 187 -0.57 -2.99 -23.19
N VAL A 188 -0.87 -2.04 -22.32
CA VAL A 188 -1.49 -2.30 -21.01
C VAL A 188 -2.97 -1.91 -21.04
N GLN A 189 -3.84 -2.81 -20.58
CA GLN A 189 -5.26 -2.56 -20.38
C GLN A 189 -5.64 -2.84 -18.91
N VAL A 190 -6.29 -1.87 -18.26
CA VAL A 190 -6.93 -2.05 -16.95
C VAL A 190 -8.38 -2.49 -17.18
N ILE A 191 -8.79 -3.54 -16.50
CA ILE A 191 -10.14 -4.08 -16.55
C ILE A 191 -10.78 -3.90 -15.17
N ASP A 192 -11.88 -3.17 -15.10
CA ASP A 192 -12.65 -2.96 -13.87
C ASP A 192 -14.13 -2.86 -14.15
N THR A 193 -14.95 -3.13 -13.14
CA THR A 193 -16.41 -2.99 -13.19
C THR A 193 -16.87 -1.55 -13.01
N GLU A 194 -15.99 -0.67 -12.47
CA GLU A 194 -16.28 0.72 -12.18
C GLU A 194 -15.78 1.64 -13.31
N PRO A 195 -16.68 2.21 -14.15
CA PRO A 195 -16.29 3.05 -15.29
C PRO A 195 -15.50 4.30 -14.90
N ALA A 196 -15.71 4.83 -13.68
CA ALA A 196 -15.02 6.01 -13.19
C ALA A 196 -13.50 5.81 -13.04
N ARG A 197 -13.00 4.58 -13.10
CA ARG A 197 -11.57 4.26 -13.12
C ARG A 197 -10.89 4.57 -14.46
N ALA A 198 -11.67 4.72 -15.52
CA ALA A 198 -11.16 4.87 -16.89
C ALA A 198 -10.21 6.07 -17.05
N ASP A 199 -10.56 7.22 -16.49
CA ASP A 199 -9.76 8.44 -16.67
C ASP A 199 -8.43 8.36 -15.91
N VAL A 200 -8.43 7.74 -14.74
CA VAL A 200 -7.19 7.49 -13.98
C VAL A 200 -6.31 6.49 -14.72
N ALA A 201 -6.87 5.37 -15.22
CA ALA A 201 -6.11 4.38 -15.96
C ALA A 201 -5.45 4.99 -17.21
N ARG A 202 -6.19 5.79 -17.99
CA ARG A 202 -5.66 6.48 -19.19
C ARG A 202 -4.57 7.50 -18.83
N ALA A 203 -4.76 8.27 -17.78
CA ALA A 203 -3.74 9.22 -17.32
C ALA A 203 -2.43 8.55 -16.91
N LEU A 204 -2.50 7.31 -16.41
CA LEU A 204 -1.35 6.50 -16.02
C LEU A 204 -0.73 5.72 -17.20
N GLY A 205 -1.26 5.86 -18.42
CA GLY A 205 -0.71 5.26 -19.64
C GLY A 205 -1.31 3.91 -20.02
N ALA A 206 -2.44 3.49 -19.43
CA ALA A 206 -3.11 2.25 -19.75
C ALA A 206 -4.46 2.50 -20.43
N ALA A 207 -4.86 1.61 -21.34
CA ALA A 207 -6.24 1.54 -21.80
C ALA A 207 -7.17 1.07 -20.67
N PHE A 208 -8.48 1.30 -20.83
CA PHE A 208 -9.49 0.82 -19.88
C PHE A 208 -10.60 0.07 -20.61
N ALA A 209 -11.08 -1.00 -19.98
CA ALA A 209 -12.27 -1.72 -20.44
C ALA A 209 -13.12 -2.25 -19.27
N LEU A 210 -14.42 -2.36 -19.51
CA LEU A 210 -15.29 -3.19 -18.70
C LEU A 210 -15.02 -4.68 -18.99
N PRO A 211 -15.28 -5.61 -18.06
CA PRO A 211 -14.96 -7.04 -18.22
C PRO A 211 -15.50 -7.69 -19.50
N ALA A 212 -16.68 -7.26 -19.98
CA ALA A 212 -17.30 -7.78 -21.21
C ALA A 212 -16.65 -7.24 -22.50
N ALA A 213 -15.97 -6.07 -22.42
CA ALA A 213 -15.34 -5.40 -23.55
C ALA A 213 -13.79 -5.53 -23.53
N ALA A 214 -13.25 -6.26 -22.57
CA ALA A 214 -11.80 -6.43 -22.45
C ALA A 214 -11.22 -7.22 -23.62
N ALA A 215 -10.10 -6.74 -24.16
CA ALA A 215 -9.37 -7.42 -25.22
C ALA A 215 -8.82 -8.77 -24.71
N PRO A 216 -9.07 -9.88 -25.44
CA PRO A 216 -8.55 -11.20 -25.10
C PRO A 216 -7.09 -11.34 -25.51
N GLU A 217 -6.53 -12.53 -25.30
CA GLU A 217 -5.20 -12.95 -25.74
C GLU A 217 -4.06 -12.11 -25.14
N ALA A 218 -4.17 -11.79 -23.84
CA ALA A 218 -3.11 -11.12 -23.10
C ALA A 218 -1.92 -12.08 -22.82
N ASP A 219 -0.71 -11.65 -23.13
CA ASP A 219 0.51 -12.42 -22.93
C ASP A 219 0.84 -12.56 -21.44
N LEU A 220 0.39 -11.58 -20.63
CA LEU A 220 0.47 -11.57 -19.17
C LEU A 220 -0.83 -11.00 -18.59
N VAL A 221 -1.38 -11.67 -17.58
CA VAL A 221 -2.51 -11.13 -16.82
C VAL A 221 -2.14 -10.94 -15.37
N ILE A 222 -2.46 -9.78 -14.78
CA ILE A 222 -2.22 -9.49 -13.37
C ILE A 222 -3.58 -9.24 -12.72
N HIS A 223 -3.92 -10.07 -11.72
CA HIS A 223 -5.18 -9.97 -11.00
C HIS A 223 -4.99 -9.29 -9.63
N ALA A 224 -5.75 -8.22 -9.39
CA ALA A 224 -5.68 -7.40 -8.18
C ALA A 224 -7.07 -6.95 -7.69
N SER A 225 -8.15 -7.62 -8.12
CA SER A 225 -9.52 -7.19 -7.79
C SER A 225 -10.01 -7.67 -6.43
N GLY A 226 -9.46 -8.75 -5.89
CA GLY A 226 -9.93 -9.39 -4.66
C GLY A 226 -11.27 -10.13 -4.80
N HIS A 227 -11.73 -10.40 -6.01
CA HIS A 227 -13.00 -11.03 -6.32
C HIS A 227 -12.85 -12.26 -7.22
N ALA A 228 -13.60 -13.35 -6.92
CA ALA A 228 -13.59 -14.58 -7.71
C ALA A 228 -13.96 -14.32 -9.20
N ALA A 229 -14.95 -13.46 -9.47
CA ALA A 229 -15.35 -13.08 -10.83
C ALA A 229 -14.22 -12.37 -11.60
N GLY A 230 -13.38 -11.59 -10.89
CA GLY A 230 -12.19 -10.98 -11.47
C GLY A 230 -11.14 -12.02 -11.84
N LEU A 231 -10.90 -13.02 -10.99
CA LEU A 231 -9.96 -14.10 -11.29
C LEU A 231 -10.45 -14.96 -12.47
N ALA A 232 -11.75 -15.27 -12.55
CA ALA A 232 -12.33 -15.94 -13.71
C ALA A 232 -12.15 -15.10 -14.99
N THR A 233 -12.35 -13.79 -14.92
CA THR A 233 -12.07 -12.86 -16.03
C THR A 233 -10.58 -12.90 -16.42
N ALA A 234 -9.66 -12.89 -15.45
CA ALA A 234 -8.23 -12.96 -15.69
C ALA A 234 -7.84 -14.23 -16.46
N LEU A 235 -8.36 -15.40 -16.06
CA LEU A 235 -8.12 -16.66 -16.77
C LEU A 235 -8.66 -16.63 -18.20
N ARG A 236 -9.85 -16.05 -18.42
CA ARG A 236 -10.47 -15.95 -19.75
C ARG A 236 -9.67 -15.06 -20.70
N LEU A 237 -9.03 -13.99 -20.20
CA LEU A 237 -8.27 -13.03 -20.99
C LEU A 237 -6.87 -13.52 -21.37
N ALA A 238 -6.32 -14.48 -20.66
CA ALA A 238 -4.98 -14.99 -20.87
C ALA A 238 -4.82 -15.73 -22.19
N ALA A 239 -3.75 -15.45 -22.92
CA ALA A 239 -3.37 -16.15 -24.16
C ALA A 239 -2.88 -17.59 -23.86
N PHE A 240 -2.52 -18.33 -24.91
CA PHE A 240 -1.95 -19.67 -24.75
C PHE A 240 -0.62 -19.61 -23.98
N GLU A 241 -0.47 -20.49 -22.98
CA GLU A 241 0.69 -20.57 -22.08
C GLU A 241 0.99 -19.30 -21.26
N ALA A 242 0.08 -18.34 -21.21
CA ALA A 242 0.24 -17.10 -20.46
C ALA A 242 0.23 -17.33 -18.94
N THR A 243 0.89 -16.44 -18.22
CA THR A 243 0.85 -16.38 -16.74
C THR A 243 -0.26 -15.45 -16.27
N VAL A 244 -1.06 -15.94 -15.33
CA VAL A 244 -1.96 -15.13 -14.51
C VAL A 244 -1.32 -14.94 -13.14
N LEU A 245 -0.88 -13.71 -12.83
CA LEU A 245 -0.29 -13.37 -11.54
C LEU A 245 -1.38 -12.89 -10.58
N GLU A 246 -1.54 -13.62 -9.47
CA GLU A 246 -2.53 -13.30 -8.42
C GLU A 246 -1.90 -12.45 -7.33
N LEU A 247 -2.45 -11.25 -7.09
CA LEU A 247 -2.01 -10.32 -6.04
C LEU A 247 -3.03 -10.20 -4.91
N SER A 248 -4.23 -10.74 -5.08
CA SER A 248 -5.29 -10.57 -4.10
C SER A 248 -5.08 -11.47 -2.89
N TRP A 249 -5.34 -10.92 -1.72
CA TRP A 249 -5.46 -11.70 -0.49
C TRP A 249 -6.93 -11.82 -0.11
N TYR A 250 -7.44 -13.04 -0.14
CA TYR A 250 -8.86 -13.33 0.08
C TYR A 250 -9.24 -13.52 1.56
N GLY A 251 -8.24 -13.57 2.47
CA GLY A 251 -8.49 -13.84 3.88
C GLY A 251 -9.03 -15.24 4.09
N THR A 252 -10.10 -15.37 4.87
CA THR A 252 -10.77 -16.65 5.16
C THR A 252 -11.73 -17.14 4.08
N ARG A 253 -11.85 -16.41 2.96
CA ARG A 253 -12.81 -16.74 1.89
C ARG A 253 -12.25 -17.79 0.95
N ASP A 254 -13.03 -18.83 0.68
CA ASP A 254 -12.79 -19.75 -0.44
C ASP A 254 -13.14 -19.07 -1.78
N VAL A 255 -12.34 -19.37 -2.80
CA VAL A 255 -12.50 -18.79 -4.13
C VAL A 255 -12.69 -19.88 -5.16
N SER A 256 -13.87 -19.93 -5.81
CA SER A 256 -14.13 -20.82 -6.92
C SER A 256 -13.41 -20.34 -8.18
N VAL A 257 -12.69 -21.24 -8.85
CA VAL A 257 -11.89 -20.95 -10.04
C VAL A 257 -12.29 -21.92 -11.18
N PRO A 258 -12.59 -21.41 -12.41
CA PRO A 258 -13.01 -22.26 -13.53
C PRO A 258 -11.80 -22.93 -14.21
N LEU A 259 -11.20 -23.93 -13.55
CA LEU A 259 -9.99 -24.61 -14.05
C LEU A 259 -10.27 -25.54 -15.26
N GLY A 260 -11.51 -25.93 -15.52
CA GLY A 260 -11.89 -26.78 -16.64
C GLY A 260 -11.98 -26.08 -18.00
N GLU A 261 -11.92 -24.74 -18.02
CA GLU A 261 -12.04 -23.94 -19.24
C GLU A 261 -10.66 -23.50 -19.79
N ALA A 262 -10.47 -22.19 -19.95
CA ALA A 262 -9.24 -21.60 -20.50
C ALA A 262 -7.97 -22.05 -19.76
N PHE A 263 -8.05 -22.21 -18.45
CA PHE A 263 -6.89 -22.61 -17.66
C PHE A 263 -6.29 -23.93 -18.16
N HIS A 264 -7.13 -24.97 -18.33
CA HIS A 264 -6.70 -26.26 -18.84
C HIS A 264 -6.37 -26.22 -20.33
N ALA A 265 -7.30 -25.69 -21.13
CA ALA A 265 -7.20 -25.74 -22.60
C ALA A 265 -6.03 -24.91 -23.14
N ARG A 266 -5.66 -23.82 -22.48
CA ARG A 266 -4.57 -22.92 -22.91
C ARG A 266 -3.27 -23.14 -22.11
N ARG A 267 -3.18 -24.15 -21.24
CA ARG A 267 -2.00 -24.48 -20.45
C ARG A 267 -1.51 -23.30 -19.59
N LEU A 268 -2.45 -22.56 -18.96
CA LEU A 268 -2.14 -21.35 -18.20
C LEU A 268 -1.36 -21.66 -16.91
N VAL A 269 -0.55 -20.69 -16.47
CA VAL A 269 0.09 -20.70 -15.18
C VAL A 269 -0.63 -19.73 -14.25
N LEU A 270 -1.13 -20.18 -13.10
CA LEU A 270 -1.61 -19.33 -12.02
C LEU A 270 -0.52 -19.24 -10.95
N LYS A 271 0.04 -18.05 -10.76
CA LYS A 271 1.16 -17.77 -9.86
C LYS A 271 0.79 -16.69 -8.86
N SER A 272 1.11 -16.87 -7.58
CA SER A 272 0.93 -15.81 -6.57
C SER A 272 2.17 -14.94 -6.43
N SER A 273 1.96 -13.65 -6.05
CA SER A 273 3.02 -12.76 -5.60
C SER A 273 2.63 -12.11 -4.27
N GLN A 274 3.58 -12.02 -3.35
CA GLN A 274 3.36 -11.48 -2.01
C GLN A 274 4.57 -10.64 -1.58
N VAL A 275 4.34 -9.38 -1.19
CA VAL A 275 5.36 -8.36 -0.93
C VAL A 275 6.29 -8.66 0.24
N GLY A 276 5.87 -9.47 1.22
CA GLY A 276 6.71 -9.90 2.35
C GLY A 276 7.94 -10.72 1.92
N HIS A 277 7.99 -11.15 0.65
CA HIS A 277 9.13 -11.83 0.06
C HIS A 277 9.58 -11.12 -1.22
N VAL A 278 10.87 -10.79 -1.30
CA VAL A 278 11.44 -10.29 -2.56
C VAL A 278 11.32 -11.37 -3.62
N ALA A 279 10.85 -11.00 -4.81
CA ALA A 279 10.73 -11.92 -5.95
C ALA A 279 11.99 -12.77 -6.14
N SER A 280 11.82 -14.07 -6.36
CA SER A 280 12.92 -15.04 -6.34
C SER A 280 14.07 -14.70 -7.29
N ALA A 281 13.75 -14.19 -8.48
CA ALA A 281 14.72 -13.76 -9.48
C ALA A 281 15.55 -12.53 -9.04
N GLN A 282 15.10 -11.79 -8.00
CA GLN A 282 15.74 -10.57 -7.55
C GLN A 282 16.47 -10.71 -6.20
N ARG A 283 16.28 -11.80 -5.45
CA ARG A 283 16.83 -12.00 -4.08
C ARG A 283 18.36 -11.88 -4.01
N GLY A 284 19.08 -12.21 -5.03
CA GLY A 284 20.54 -12.08 -5.06
C GLY A 284 21.05 -10.63 -5.11
N ARG A 285 20.18 -9.67 -5.44
CA ARG A 285 20.56 -8.26 -5.66
C ARG A 285 19.75 -7.27 -4.83
N TRP A 286 18.58 -7.67 -4.33
CA TRP A 286 17.62 -6.80 -3.65
C TRP A 286 17.23 -7.36 -2.29
N ASN A 287 17.11 -6.46 -1.32
CA ASN A 287 16.47 -6.69 -0.02
C ASN A 287 15.23 -5.77 0.11
N HIS A 288 14.47 -5.95 1.17
CA HIS A 288 13.25 -5.16 1.41
C HIS A 288 13.52 -3.66 1.47
N ARG A 289 14.57 -3.22 2.21
CA ARG A 289 14.93 -1.81 2.34
C ARG A 289 15.26 -1.17 0.98
N ARG A 290 16.06 -1.84 0.15
CA ARG A 290 16.41 -1.35 -1.20
C ARG A 290 15.19 -1.28 -2.11
N ARG A 291 14.26 -2.24 -2.02
CA ARG A 291 13.02 -2.24 -2.81
C ARG A 291 12.09 -1.11 -2.37
N LEU A 292 11.92 -0.90 -1.06
CA LEU A 292 11.11 0.21 -0.53
C LEU A 292 11.73 1.58 -0.89
N ALA A 293 13.06 1.70 -0.86
CA ALA A 293 13.73 2.92 -1.31
C ALA A 293 13.50 3.20 -2.80
N LEU A 294 13.47 2.15 -3.65
CA LEU A 294 13.08 2.29 -5.06
C LEU A 294 11.61 2.75 -5.17
N ALA A 295 10.70 2.16 -4.40
CA ALA A 295 9.30 2.60 -4.41
C ALA A 295 9.19 4.09 -4.05
N LEU A 296 9.89 4.55 -3.02
CA LEU A 296 9.90 5.97 -2.63
C LEU A 296 10.46 6.86 -3.75
N SER A 297 11.54 6.47 -4.41
CA SER A 297 12.11 7.29 -5.51
C SER A 297 11.19 7.41 -6.72
N LEU A 298 10.37 6.40 -7.00
CA LEU A 298 9.41 6.44 -8.10
C LEU A 298 8.17 7.28 -7.79
N LEU A 299 7.93 7.62 -6.51
CA LEU A 299 6.84 8.51 -6.11
C LEU A 299 7.10 9.99 -6.44
N GLY A 300 8.20 10.35 -7.10
CA GLY A 300 8.42 11.69 -7.66
C GLY A 300 7.42 12.06 -8.77
N ASP A 301 6.80 11.08 -9.46
CA ASP A 301 5.85 11.34 -10.54
C ASP A 301 4.53 11.96 -10.01
N PRO A 302 4.19 13.21 -10.37
CA PRO A 302 2.99 13.89 -9.90
C PRO A 302 1.68 13.26 -10.41
N LEU A 303 1.72 12.45 -11.46
CA LEU A 303 0.53 11.72 -11.94
C LEU A 303 -0.04 10.79 -10.86
N LEU A 304 0.78 10.33 -9.93
CA LEU A 304 0.36 9.42 -8.85
C LEU A 304 -0.53 10.11 -7.81
N ASP A 305 -0.60 11.44 -7.76
CA ASP A 305 -1.55 12.16 -6.90
C ASP A 305 -3.01 11.80 -7.23
N ARG A 306 -3.30 11.41 -8.49
CA ARG A 306 -4.63 10.93 -8.91
C ARG A 306 -5.09 9.68 -8.16
N LEU A 307 -4.18 8.96 -7.54
CA LEU A 307 -4.49 7.77 -6.74
C LEU A 307 -4.95 8.10 -5.32
N ILE A 308 -4.69 9.32 -4.82
CA ILE A 308 -5.11 9.75 -3.48
C ILE A 308 -6.41 10.55 -3.64
N THR A 309 -7.53 9.86 -3.58
CA THR A 309 -8.84 10.45 -3.88
C THR A 309 -9.57 11.02 -2.68
N HIS A 310 -9.20 10.56 -1.47
CA HIS A 310 -9.86 10.97 -0.23
C HIS A 310 -8.85 11.21 0.89
N SER A 311 -9.17 12.15 1.76
CA SER A 311 -8.45 12.34 3.02
C SER A 311 -9.45 12.51 4.18
N ALA A 312 -9.00 12.20 5.39
CA ALA A 312 -9.74 12.38 6.61
C ALA A 312 -8.80 12.68 7.78
N PRO A 313 -9.20 13.42 8.79
CA PRO A 313 -8.42 13.60 10.00
C PRO A 313 -8.28 12.28 10.78
N PHE A 314 -7.18 12.14 11.53
CA PHE A 314 -6.89 10.94 12.33
C PHE A 314 -8.03 10.54 13.26
N ASP A 315 -8.77 11.53 13.80
CA ASP A 315 -9.88 11.28 14.70
C ASP A 315 -11.05 10.53 14.05
N GLU A 316 -11.18 10.60 12.74
CA GLU A 316 -12.20 9.88 11.97
C GLU A 316 -11.76 8.48 11.51
N LEU A 317 -10.51 8.08 11.73
CA LEU A 317 -9.98 6.82 11.21
C LEU A 317 -10.81 5.58 11.58
N PRO A 318 -11.36 5.41 12.81
CA PRO A 318 -12.24 4.28 13.11
C PRO A 318 -13.46 4.19 12.18
N GLY A 319 -14.08 5.35 11.90
CA GLY A 319 -15.20 5.45 10.96
C GLY A 319 -14.78 5.19 9.49
N VAL A 320 -13.58 5.64 9.11
CA VAL A 320 -13.01 5.37 7.79
C VAL A 320 -12.82 3.87 7.58
N LEU A 321 -12.22 3.17 8.55
CA LEU A 321 -12.02 1.71 8.49
C LEU A 321 -13.36 0.97 8.35
N ALA A 322 -14.37 1.38 9.13
CA ALA A 322 -15.70 0.80 9.05
C ALA A 322 -16.33 0.98 7.65
N ARG A 323 -16.28 2.20 7.09
CA ARG A 323 -16.79 2.48 5.73
C ARG A 323 -16.06 1.67 4.66
N LEU A 324 -14.74 1.65 4.69
CA LEU A 324 -13.92 0.91 3.70
C LEU A 324 -14.13 -0.61 3.80
N ALA A 325 -14.44 -1.12 4.98
CA ALA A 325 -14.77 -2.52 5.20
C ALA A 325 -16.23 -2.88 4.83
N GLY A 326 -17.04 -1.90 4.38
CA GLY A 326 -18.42 -2.12 3.96
C GLY A 326 -19.45 -2.04 5.08
N ALA A 327 -19.09 -1.57 6.26
CA ALA A 327 -20.06 -1.31 7.32
C ALA A 327 -20.92 -0.09 6.93
N GLY A 328 -22.23 -0.30 6.85
CA GLY A 328 -23.19 0.75 6.45
C GLY A 328 -23.47 0.82 4.93
N GLY A 329 -23.00 -0.16 4.13
CA GLY A 329 -23.24 -0.23 2.69
C GLY A 329 -21.97 -0.47 1.87
N ASN A 330 -22.10 -0.42 0.54
CA ASN A 330 -20.94 -0.52 -0.33
C ASN A 330 -20.03 0.71 -0.14
N PRO A 331 -18.71 0.53 -0.04
CA PRO A 331 -17.77 1.65 -0.04
C PRO A 331 -17.95 2.48 -1.31
N ASP A 332 -17.71 3.80 -1.19
CA ASP A 332 -17.72 4.67 -2.36
C ASP A 332 -16.79 4.09 -3.45
N PRO A 333 -17.35 3.78 -4.65
CA PRO A 333 -16.57 3.20 -5.72
C PRO A 333 -15.47 4.14 -6.23
N LEU A 334 -15.58 5.44 -5.99
CA LEU A 334 -14.56 6.43 -6.37
C LEU A 334 -13.35 6.43 -5.44
N THR A 335 -13.48 5.85 -4.24
CA THR A 335 -12.36 5.78 -3.31
C THR A 335 -11.25 4.86 -3.83
N LEU A 336 -10.09 5.44 -4.14
CA LEU A 336 -8.83 4.75 -4.39
C LEU A 336 -8.02 4.68 -3.09
N CYS A 337 -7.01 5.54 -2.92
CA CYS A 337 -6.29 5.63 -1.67
C CYS A 337 -6.99 6.61 -0.72
N GLN A 338 -7.26 6.14 0.49
CA GLN A 338 -7.68 6.97 1.61
C GLN A 338 -6.46 7.37 2.43
N ARG A 339 -6.14 8.68 2.42
CA ARG A 339 -5.10 9.24 3.27
C ARG A 339 -5.72 9.67 4.61
N ILE A 340 -4.95 9.53 5.68
CA ILE A 340 -5.29 10.06 7.00
C ILE A 340 -4.28 11.15 7.34
N ASP A 341 -4.80 12.32 7.71
CA ASP A 341 -4.03 13.49 8.06
C ASP A 341 -3.97 13.67 9.58
N TYR A 342 -2.79 13.92 10.09
CA TYR A 342 -2.56 14.07 11.52
C TYR A 342 -2.46 15.56 11.89
N PRO A 343 -2.91 15.96 13.08
CA PRO A 343 -2.89 17.37 13.48
C PRO A 343 -1.45 17.89 13.48
N PRO A 344 -1.23 19.14 13.04
CA PRO A 344 0.05 19.81 13.22
C PRO A 344 0.39 19.90 14.72
N THR A 345 1.67 20.09 15.02
CA THR A 345 2.10 20.38 16.39
C THR A 345 1.39 21.64 16.90
N ALA A 346 1.00 21.65 18.16
CA ALA A 346 0.41 22.83 18.83
C ALA A 346 1.40 24.03 18.93
N THR A 347 2.41 24.09 18.08
CA THR A 347 3.50 25.10 18.03
C THR A 347 3.71 25.70 16.64
N ASP A 348 2.72 25.58 15.72
CA ASP A 348 2.71 26.33 14.46
C ASP A 348 1.72 27.49 14.48
#